data_6ece6a196b4de66ad463457c1263f71a
#
_entry.id   6ece6a196b4de66ad463457c1263f71a
#
_cell.length_a   1.000
_cell.length_b   1.000
_cell.length_c   1.000
_cell.angle_alpha   90.00
_cell.angle_beta   90.00
_cell.angle_gamma   90.00
#
_symmetry.space_group_name_H-M   'P 1'
#
loop_
_entity.id
_entity.type
_entity.pdbx_description
1 polymer ?
#
loop_
_entity_poly.entity_id
_entity_poly.type
_entity_poly.pdbx_seq_one_letter_code
_entity_poly.pdbx_strand_id
1 'polypeptide(L)'
;MSFYETFLFEDDGNSSEGSGSMDLDDLDACDLRISQDFQKHFLPAVYGIIFILGIVGNGLVVVVMGFQKKSKNMTDKYRLHLSVADLLFVLTLPFYAVDALSSWYFGKFMCVAVNMIYTVNLYSSVLILAFISLDRYLAVVRATNSQPTRRLLAERVIYVGVWLPAMLLTIPDLVFAKVQNTGARDICDRIYPHEANMVWKAVFRFQHILVGFVLPGLVILVCYCIIISKLSKGSKGQSLKRKALKTTIILVLCFFVCWLPYCAGILVDTLVMLNLVSAGCYLERGLQQWIFITEALAYFHCCLNPILYAFLGVRFSKSARSALSITSRSSQKFLTKKRGHMSSVSTESESSSVLSTHAP
;
A
#
# COMPACT_ATOMS: atom_id res chain seq x y z
N MET A 1 5.55 4.87 6.40
CA MET A 1 6.02 6.15 6.91
C MET A 1 5.61 6.24 8.35
N SER A 2 6.55 6.00 9.20
CA SER A 2 6.34 6.13 10.62
C SER A 2 6.12 7.61 10.94
N PHE A 3 4.98 7.97 11.52
CA PHE A 3 4.79 9.27 12.18
C PHE A 3 5.57 9.32 13.51
N TYR A 4 6.71 8.63 13.55
CA TYR A 4 7.51 8.48 14.75
C TYR A 4 8.58 9.53 14.79
N GLU A 5 8.35 10.51 15.61
CA GLU A 5 9.45 11.21 16.23
C GLU A 5 10.11 10.29 17.26
N THR A 6 11.36 9.99 17.03
CA THR A 6 12.27 9.76 18.12
C THR A 6 12.21 11.03 18.96
N PHE A 7 11.61 10.99 20.15
CA PHE A 7 11.82 12.00 21.16
C PHE A 7 13.31 11.94 21.50
N LEU A 8 14.11 12.74 20.81
CA LEU A 8 15.45 13.03 21.21
C LEU A 8 15.30 14.03 22.36
N PHE A 9 15.44 13.55 23.59
CA PHE A 9 15.90 14.39 24.65
C PHE A 9 17.27 14.91 24.19
N GLU A 10 17.39 16.18 23.89
CA GLU A 10 18.67 16.88 23.91
C GLU A 10 19.15 16.76 25.35
N ASP A 11 20.11 15.83 25.56
CA ASP A 11 20.92 15.78 26.75
C ASP A 11 21.83 17.02 26.68
N ASP A 12 21.35 18.12 27.21
CA ASP A 12 22.18 19.31 27.48
C ASP A 12 23.17 18.90 28.54
N GLY A 13 24.31 18.36 28.05
CA GLY A 13 25.45 17.98 28.88
C GLY A 13 26.01 19.16 29.65
N ASN A 14 25.42 19.48 30.78
CA ASN A 14 26.05 20.26 31.84
C ASN A 14 26.33 19.37 33.02
N SER A 15 27.49 18.69 32.96
CA SER A 15 28.06 17.94 34.09
C SER A 15 28.47 18.90 35.20
N SER A 16 27.61 19.06 36.19
CA SER A 16 28.02 19.52 37.53
C SER A 16 27.91 18.33 38.49
N GLU A 17 29.05 17.87 38.95
CA GLU A 17 29.17 16.96 40.07
C GLU A 17 28.50 17.54 41.31
N GLY A 18 27.43 16.88 41.79
CA GLY A 18 26.69 17.21 43.01
C GLY A 18 26.14 15.94 43.66
N SER A 19 26.72 15.61 44.79
CA SER A 19 26.38 14.52 45.70
C SER A 19 24.90 14.37 46.03
N GLY A 20 24.37 13.18 45.85
CA GLY A 20 23.41 12.46 46.70
C GLY A 20 22.12 13.13 47.15
N SER A 21 21.08 13.02 46.34
CA SER A 21 19.72 12.68 46.79
C SER A 21 19.04 12.00 45.62
N MET A 22 18.46 10.81 45.81
CA MET A 22 17.55 10.22 44.82
C MET A 22 16.33 11.13 44.76
N ASP A 23 16.31 12.06 43.82
CA ASP A 23 15.15 12.85 43.51
C ASP A 23 14.13 11.95 42.79
N LEU A 24 12.92 11.91 43.32
CA LEU A 24 11.75 11.22 42.78
C LEU A 24 11.32 11.76 41.41
N ASP A 25 11.96 12.82 40.90
CA ASP A 25 11.70 13.42 39.58
C ASP A 25 12.35 12.68 38.41
N ASP A 26 13.30 11.77 38.67
CA ASP A 26 13.95 10.95 37.63
C ASP A 26 13.08 9.73 37.21
N LEU A 27 11.91 9.55 37.80
CA LEU A 27 10.96 8.47 37.47
C LEU A 27 10.00 8.79 36.30
N ASP A 28 10.03 10.01 35.75
CA ASP A 28 9.06 10.43 34.71
C ASP A 28 9.59 10.38 33.28
N ALA A 29 10.84 10.06 33.03
CA ALA A 29 11.30 9.76 31.67
C ALA A 29 10.80 8.36 31.23
N CYS A 30 9.77 8.35 30.42
CA CYS A 30 9.16 7.11 29.92
C CYS A 30 10.18 6.27 29.14
N ASP A 31 10.65 5.15 29.69
CA ASP A 31 11.58 4.26 28.98
C ASP A 31 10.89 3.59 27.77
N LEU A 32 11.13 4.16 26.58
CA LEU A 32 10.59 3.69 25.32
C LEU A 32 11.46 2.63 24.64
N ARG A 33 12.59 2.22 25.25
CA ARG A 33 13.56 1.27 24.66
C ARG A 33 12.91 -0.08 24.30
N ILE A 34 12.04 -0.59 25.15
CA ILE A 34 11.34 -1.89 24.87
C ILE A 34 10.46 -1.77 23.61
N SER A 35 9.86 -0.58 23.38
CA SER A 35 9.08 -0.34 22.15
C SER A 35 9.98 -0.29 20.91
N GLN A 36 11.18 0.28 21.03
CA GLN A 36 12.14 0.36 19.91
C GLN A 36 12.70 -1.00 19.51
N ASP A 37 13.04 -1.87 20.46
CA ASP A 37 13.53 -3.23 20.20
C ASP A 37 12.46 -4.09 19.53
N PHE A 38 11.22 -4.00 19.98
CA PHE A 38 10.09 -4.66 19.34
C PHE A 38 9.92 -4.19 17.89
N GLN A 39 9.92 -2.89 17.67
CA GLN A 39 9.78 -2.28 16.35
C GLN A 39 10.86 -2.74 15.38
N LYS A 40 12.12 -2.76 15.83
CA LYS A 40 13.30 -3.13 15.05
C LYS A 40 13.21 -4.56 14.47
N HIS A 41 12.57 -5.48 15.18
CA HIS A 41 12.43 -6.86 14.71
C HIS A 41 11.09 -7.13 14.01
N PHE A 42 10.01 -6.54 14.51
CA PHE A 42 8.65 -6.75 14.01
C PHE A 42 8.43 -6.12 12.63
N LEU A 43 8.75 -4.83 12.47
CA LEU A 43 8.44 -4.11 11.22
C LEU A 43 9.13 -4.70 9.99
N PRO A 44 10.44 -4.98 9.99
CA PRO A 44 11.11 -5.55 8.81
C PRO A 44 10.57 -6.91 8.41
N ALA A 45 10.21 -7.76 9.39
CA ALA A 45 9.61 -9.06 9.12
C ALA A 45 8.24 -8.92 8.42
N VAL A 46 7.39 -8.03 8.94
CA VAL A 46 6.07 -7.76 8.36
C VAL A 46 6.19 -7.10 6.98
N TYR A 47 7.08 -6.12 6.82
CA TYR A 47 7.32 -5.47 5.52
C TYR A 47 7.82 -6.47 4.46
N GLY A 48 8.69 -7.42 4.85
CA GLY A 48 9.13 -8.51 3.97
C GLY A 48 7.99 -9.40 3.50
N ILE A 49 7.08 -9.78 4.39
CA ILE A 49 5.89 -10.59 4.06
C ILE A 49 4.97 -9.81 3.12
N ILE A 50 4.66 -8.54 3.44
CA ILE A 50 3.81 -7.68 2.62
C ILE A 50 4.43 -7.46 1.24
N PHE A 51 5.75 -7.25 1.17
CA PHE A 51 6.49 -7.10 -0.09
C PHE A 51 6.30 -8.32 -1.00
N ILE A 52 6.56 -9.53 -0.50
CA ILE A 52 6.45 -10.76 -1.30
C ILE A 52 5.01 -10.97 -1.76
N LEU A 53 4.04 -10.93 -0.84
CA LEU A 53 2.63 -11.14 -1.16
C LEU A 53 2.08 -10.05 -2.08
N GLY A 54 2.46 -8.80 -1.87
CA GLY A 54 2.03 -7.65 -2.65
C GLY A 54 2.58 -7.67 -4.08
N ILE A 55 3.88 -7.97 -4.27
CA ILE A 55 4.50 -8.12 -5.61
C ILE A 55 3.83 -9.25 -6.39
N VAL A 56 3.73 -10.43 -5.80
CA VAL A 56 3.14 -11.59 -6.47
C VAL A 56 1.66 -11.34 -6.78
N GLY A 57 0.89 -10.89 -5.80
CA GLY A 57 -0.55 -10.71 -5.95
C GLY A 57 -0.91 -9.60 -6.94
N ASN A 58 -0.41 -8.39 -6.74
CA ASN A 58 -0.72 -7.24 -7.60
C ASN A 58 -0.05 -7.38 -8.98
N GLY A 59 1.16 -7.93 -9.06
CA GLY A 59 1.82 -8.26 -10.31
C GLY A 59 0.98 -9.21 -11.16
N LEU A 60 0.41 -10.26 -10.57
CA LEU A 60 -0.50 -11.17 -11.26
C LEU A 60 -1.76 -10.45 -11.78
N VAL A 61 -2.34 -9.55 -10.98
CA VAL A 61 -3.50 -8.74 -11.42
C VAL A 61 -3.14 -7.87 -12.62
N VAL A 62 -2.01 -7.17 -12.59
CA VAL A 62 -1.57 -6.31 -13.69
C VAL A 62 -1.31 -7.11 -14.95
N VAL A 63 -0.63 -8.25 -14.85
CA VAL A 63 -0.37 -9.16 -15.98
C VAL A 63 -1.67 -9.69 -16.57
N VAL A 64 -2.54 -10.31 -15.75
CA VAL A 64 -3.79 -10.90 -16.22
C VAL A 64 -4.71 -9.86 -16.85
N MET A 65 -4.86 -8.69 -16.21
CA MET A 65 -5.71 -7.61 -16.73
C MET A 65 -5.04 -6.84 -17.88
N GLY A 66 -3.70 -6.73 -17.90
CA GLY A 66 -2.94 -6.09 -18.97
C GLY A 66 -3.08 -6.80 -20.31
N PHE A 67 -2.96 -8.13 -20.31
CA PHE A 67 -3.02 -8.96 -21.52
C PHE A 67 -4.44 -9.25 -22.03
N GLN A 68 -5.49 -8.90 -21.29
CA GLN A 68 -6.86 -9.10 -21.79
C GLN A 68 -7.20 -8.11 -22.91
N LYS A 69 -7.28 -8.61 -24.15
CA LYS A 69 -7.70 -7.84 -25.35
C LYS A 69 -9.20 -7.49 -25.36
N LYS A 70 -10.03 -8.16 -24.57
CA LYS A 70 -11.49 -7.88 -24.49
C LYS A 70 -11.75 -6.59 -23.75
N SER A 71 -12.79 -5.85 -24.20
CA SER A 71 -13.23 -4.60 -23.60
C SER A 71 -13.34 -4.70 -22.07
N LYS A 72 -12.45 -3.99 -21.36
CA LYS A 72 -12.42 -3.96 -19.90
C LYS A 72 -13.65 -3.22 -19.38
N ASN A 73 -14.36 -3.81 -18.43
CA ASN A 73 -15.38 -3.10 -17.68
C ASN A 73 -14.73 -1.96 -16.88
N MET A 74 -15.51 -0.95 -16.53
CA MET A 74 -15.02 0.18 -15.71
C MET A 74 -14.39 -0.28 -14.41
N THR A 75 -15.03 -1.22 -13.70
CA THR A 75 -14.50 -1.79 -12.47
C THR A 75 -13.15 -2.48 -12.67
N ASP A 76 -12.91 -3.12 -13.82
CA ASP A 76 -11.63 -3.77 -14.11
C ASP A 76 -10.51 -2.73 -14.33
N LYS A 77 -10.84 -1.56 -14.89
CA LYS A 77 -9.89 -0.44 -14.98
C LYS A 77 -9.53 0.10 -13.60
N TYR A 78 -10.51 0.35 -12.73
CA TYR A 78 -10.26 0.78 -11.36
C TYR A 78 -9.39 -0.22 -10.60
N ARG A 79 -9.65 -1.53 -10.74
CA ARG A 79 -8.83 -2.59 -10.12
C ARG A 79 -7.40 -2.59 -10.64
N LEU A 80 -7.20 -2.35 -11.94
CA LEU A 80 -5.86 -2.25 -12.52
C LEU A 80 -5.10 -1.06 -11.92
N HIS A 81 -5.72 0.13 -11.84
CA HIS A 81 -5.10 1.31 -11.24
C HIS A 81 -4.79 1.10 -9.76
N LEU A 82 -5.69 0.44 -9.02
CA LEU A 82 -5.46 0.07 -7.62
C LEU A 82 -4.24 -0.84 -7.47
N SER A 83 -4.15 -1.90 -8.29
CA SER A 83 -2.99 -2.81 -8.25
C SER A 83 -1.69 -2.14 -8.68
N VAL A 84 -1.73 -1.15 -9.57
CA VAL A 84 -0.53 -0.35 -9.92
C VAL A 84 -0.10 0.52 -8.73
N ALA A 85 -1.04 1.19 -8.04
CA ALA A 85 -0.74 1.96 -6.84
C ALA A 85 -0.16 1.08 -5.73
N ASP A 86 -0.75 -0.10 -5.50
CA ASP A 86 -0.27 -1.08 -4.52
C ASP A 86 1.14 -1.60 -4.87
N LEU A 87 1.43 -1.86 -6.16
CA LEU A 87 2.78 -2.27 -6.60
C LEU A 87 3.81 -1.19 -6.35
N LEU A 88 3.51 0.06 -6.67
CA LEU A 88 4.42 1.18 -6.40
C LEU A 88 4.72 1.27 -4.90
N PHE A 89 3.71 1.11 -4.05
CA PHE A 89 3.87 1.16 -2.61
C PHE A 89 4.71 -0.02 -2.07
N VAL A 90 4.39 -1.26 -2.43
CA VAL A 90 5.13 -2.42 -1.89
C VAL A 90 6.60 -2.41 -2.31
N LEU A 91 6.95 -1.78 -3.45
CA LEU A 91 8.34 -1.58 -3.87
C LEU A 91 9.11 -0.63 -2.93
N THR A 92 8.44 0.17 -2.11
CA THR A 92 9.10 1.04 -1.12
C THR A 92 9.38 0.32 0.20
N LEU A 93 8.72 -0.79 0.50
CA LEU A 93 8.84 -1.50 1.78
C LEU A 93 10.25 -1.98 2.12
N PRO A 94 11.10 -2.44 1.17
CA PRO A 94 12.48 -2.78 1.48
C PRO A 94 13.28 -1.60 2.03
N PHE A 95 13.02 -0.36 1.58
CA PHE A 95 13.68 0.83 2.08
C PHE A 95 13.29 1.13 3.53
N TYR A 96 11.99 1.03 3.85
CA TYR A 96 11.49 1.15 5.22
C TYR A 96 11.99 0.04 6.14
N ALA A 97 12.15 -1.19 5.62
CA ALA A 97 12.70 -2.30 6.39
C ALA A 97 14.17 -2.05 6.78
N VAL A 98 14.98 -1.51 5.87
CA VAL A 98 16.37 -1.15 6.15
C VAL A 98 16.45 0.00 7.17
N ASP A 99 15.63 1.02 7.01
CA ASP A 99 15.55 2.15 7.94
C ASP A 99 15.19 1.70 9.37
N ALA A 100 14.22 0.78 9.49
CA ALA A 100 13.81 0.22 10.78
C ALA A 100 14.91 -0.67 11.43
N LEU A 101 15.71 -1.40 10.62
CA LEU A 101 16.77 -2.28 11.10
C LEU A 101 18.02 -1.52 11.55
N SER A 102 18.40 -0.47 10.83
CA SER A 102 19.70 0.17 11.04
C SER A 102 19.68 1.68 10.83
N SER A 103 19.79 2.16 9.59
CA SER A 103 19.94 3.56 9.26
C SER A 103 19.45 3.82 7.84
N TRP A 104 19.11 5.09 7.54
CA TRP A 104 18.74 5.49 6.20
C TRP A 104 19.97 5.74 5.32
N TYR A 105 20.29 4.81 4.43
CA TYR A 105 21.46 4.89 3.55
C TYR A 105 21.16 5.45 2.16
N PHE A 106 19.90 5.73 1.82
CA PHE A 106 19.46 5.97 0.44
C PHE A 106 19.44 7.46 0.04
N GLY A 107 19.86 8.35 0.93
CA GLY A 107 19.93 9.78 0.70
C GLY A 107 18.56 10.48 0.62
N LYS A 108 18.62 11.81 0.43
CA LYS A 108 17.43 12.68 0.48
C LYS A 108 16.42 12.40 -0.64
N PHE A 109 16.89 12.15 -1.87
CA PHE A 109 16.00 11.90 -3.01
C PHE A 109 15.09 10.71 -2.77
N MET A 110 15.66 9.59 -2.33
CA MET A 110 14.88 8.38 -2.03
C MET A 110 13.98 8.58 -0.82
N CYS A 111 14.39 9.34 0.19
CA CYS A 111 13.54 9.69 1.33
C CYS A 111 12.27 10.42 0.86
N VAL A 112 12.40 11.44 0.02
CA VAL A 112 11.25 12.15 -0.56
C VAL A 112 10.40 11.21 -1.42
N ALA A 113 11.04 10.42 -2.30
CA ALA A 113 10.34 9.55 -3.25
C ALA A 113 9.49 8.48 -2.55
N VAL A 114 10.02 7.79 -1.54
CA VAL A 114 9.27 6.75 -0.83
C VAL A 114 8.10 7.33 -0.04
N ASN A 115 8.27 8.52 0.56
CA ASN A 115 7.19 9.22 1.26
C ASN A 115 6.08 9.66 0.31
N MET A 116 6.43 10.22 -0.85
CA MET A 116 5.46 10.58 -1.89
C MET A 116 4.69 9.36 -2.40
N ILE A 117 5.38 8.24 -2.66
CA ILE A 117 4.74 7.00 -3.14
C ILE A 117 3.76 6.47 -2.09
N TYR A 118 4.13 6.49 -0.81
CA TYR A 118 3.22 6.15 0.28
C TYR A 118 1.96 7.02 0.26
N THR A 119 2.11 8.33 0.19
CA THR A 119 1.01 9.29 0.18
C THR A 119 0.11 9.09 -1.05
N VAL A 120 0.70 8.90 -2.24
CA VAL A 120 -0.05 8.59 -3.47
C VAL A 120 -0.85 7.29 -3.31
N ASN A 121 -0.23 6.22 -2.79
CA ASN A 121 -0.95 4.96 -2.57
C ASN A 121 -2.13 5.13 -1.62
N LEU A 122 -1.93 5.78 -0.48
CA LEU A 122 -2.97 6.03 0.51
C LEU A 122 -4.21 6.69 -0.11
N TYR A 123 -4.01 7.86 -0.73
CA TYR A 123 -5.13 8.65 -1.25
C TYR A 123 -5.71 8.06 -2.53
N SER A 124 -4.88 7.54 -3.45
CA SER A 124 -5.39 6.93 -4.68
C SER A 124 -6.22 5.68 -4.38
N SER A 125 -5.81 4.84 -3.44
CA SER A 125 -6.53 3.61 -3.08
C SER A 125 -7.92 3.90 -2.53
N VAL A 126 -8.05 4.81 -1.57
CA VAL A 126 -9.36 5.14 -1.00
C VAL A 126 -10.25 5.88 -2.00
N LEU A 127 -9.71 6.79 -2.82
CA LEU A 127 -10.45 7.48 -3.88
C LEU A 127 -10.94 6.49 -4.94
N ILE A 128 -10.13 5.52 -5.37
CA ILE A 128 -10.55 4.46 -6.30
C ILE A 128 -11.70 3.66 -5.70
N LEU A 129 -11.66 3.29 -4.41
CA LEU A 129 -12.75 2.58 -3.75
C LEU A 129 -14.04 3.42 -3.70
N ALA A 130 -13.93 4.73 -3.45
CA ALA A 130 -15.06 5.66 -3.49
C ALA A 130 -15.66 5.74 -4.91
N PHE A 131 -14.84 5.86 -5.96
CA PHE A 131 -15.32 5.88 -7.35
C PHE A 131 -15.90 4.53 -7.79
N ILE A 132 -15.37 3.40 -7.35
CA ILE A 132 -16.00 2.09 -7.56
C ILE A 132 -17.39 2.06 -6.93
N SER A 133 -17.57 2.62 -5.74
CA SER A 133 -18.85 2.67 -5.03
C SER A 133 -19.85 3.58 -5.75
N LEU A 134 -19.42 4.74 -6.22
CA LEU A 134 -20.21 5.64 -7.05
C LEU A 134 -20.60 5.00 -8.39
N ASP A 135 -19.68 4.28 -9.06
CA ASP A 135 -19.98 3.55 -10.29
C ASP A 135 -21.05 2.47 -10.07
N ARG A 136 -20.97 1.75 -8.93
CA ARG A 136 -22.02 0.78 -8.56
C ARG A 136 -23.35 1.45 -8.27
N TYR A 137 -23.36 2.58 -7.56
CA TYR A 137 -24.54 3.37 -7.30
C TYR A 137 -25.22 3.80 -8.61
N LEU A 138 -24.48 4.40 -9.53
CA LEU A 138 -25.02 4.82 -10.85
C LEU A 138 -25.56 3.64 -11.66
N ALA A 139 -24.89 2.49 -11.63
CA ALA A 139 -25.30 1.29 -12.35
C ALA A 139 -26.59 0.66 -11.80
N VAL A 140 -26.79 0.69 -10.49
CA VAL A 140 -27.91 0.01 -9.82
C VAL A 140 -29.11 0.94 -9.64
N VAL A 141 -28.86 2.19 -9.22
CA VAL A 141 -29.92 3.13 -8.83
C VAL A 141 -30.44 3.95 -10.01
N ARG A 142 -29.53 4.51 -10.82
CA ARG A 142 -29.93 5.38 -11.95
C ARG A 142 -30.12 4.65 -13.27
N ALA A 143 -29.69 3.36 -13.36
CA ALA A 143 -29.84 2.52 -14.56
C ALA A 143 -29.43 3.24 -15.87
N THR A 144 -28.39 4.09 -15.80
CA THR A 144 -27.93 4.90 -16.95
C THR A 144 -27.36 3.97 -18.03
N ASN A 145 -28.08 3.83 -19.14
CA ASN A 145 -27.76 2.91 -20.25
C ASN A 145 -26.70 3.45 -21.24
N SER A 146 -26.24 4.68 -21.11
CA SER A 146 -25.25 5.27 -22.03
C SER A 146 -23.83 4.77 -21.74
N GLN A 147 -23.52 3.59 -22.22
CA GLN A 147 -22.22 2.93 -22.02
C GLN A 147 -20.99 3.74 -22.54
N PRO A 148 -21.01 4.37 -23.73
CA PRO A 148 -19.83 5.05 -24.24
C PRO A 148 -19.46 6.32 -23.47
N THR A 149 -20.43 7.17 -23.16
CA THR A 149 -20.22 8.42 -22.39
C THR A 149 -19.74 8.13 -20.97
N ARG A 150 -20.32 7.09 -20.35
CA ARG A 150 -19.92 6.64 -19.01
C ARG A 150 -18.48 6.12 -19.00
N ARG A 151 -18.04 5.44 -20.07
CA ARG A 151 -16.68 4.92 -20.19
C ARG A 151 -15.65 6.05 -20.32
N LEU A 152 -15.93 7.04 -21.15
CA LEU A 152 -15.05 8.19 -21.35
C LEU A 152 -14.95 9.07 -20.09
N LEU A 153 -16.09 9.29 -19.43
CA LEU A 153 -16.15 10.05 -18.18
C LEU A 153 -15.32 9.37 -17.09
N ALA A 154 -15.42 8.05 -16.95
CA ALA A 154 -14.69 7.34 -15.90
C ALA A 154 -13.18 7.28 -16.18
N GLU A 155 -12.72 7.24 -17.43
CA GLU A 155 -11.29 7.39 -17.74
C GLU A 155 -10.77 8.76 -17.29
N ARG A 156 -11.48 9.83 -17.60
CA ARG A 156 -11.13 11.18 -17.13
C ARG A 156 -11.18 11.29 -15.61
N VAL A 157 -12.21 10.71 -14.99
CA VAL A 157 -12.36 10.68 -13.52
C VAL A 157 -11.19 9.97 -12.83
N ILE A 158 -10.66 8.90 -13.41
CA ILE A 158 -9.48 8.22 -12.83
C ILE A 158 -8.27 9.17 -12.80
N TYR A 159 -7.98 9.86 -13.91
CA TYR A 159 -6.80 10.73 -13.96
C TYR A 159 -6.99 12.02 -13.18
N VAL A 160 -8.12 12.71 -13.36
CA VAL A 160 -8.39 14.02 -12.76
C VAL A 160 -8.93 13.88 -11.33
N GLY A 161 -9.77 12.88 -11.06
CA GLY A 161 -10.43 12.69 -9.77
C GLY A 161 -9.67 11.83 -8.78
N VAL A 162 -8.67 11.04 -9.24
CA VAL A 162 -7.87 10.17 -8.35
C VAL A 162 -6.40 10.56 -8.37
N TRP A 163 -5.74 10.44 -9.52
CA TRP A 163 -4.28 10.62 -9.58
C TRP A 163 -3.85 12.07 -9.33
N LEU A 164 -4.56 13.05 -9.91
CA LEU A 164 -4.23 14.46 -9.69
C LEU A 164 -4.37 14.87 -8.22
N PRO A 165 -5.51 14.63 -7.51
CA PRO A 165 -5.60 14.92 -6.09
C PRO A 165 -4.57 14.14 -5.25
N ALA A 166 -4.34 12.86 -5.53
CA ALA A 166 -3.34 12.07 -4.83
C ALA A 166 -1.93 12.67 -4.97
N MET A 167 -1.55 13.13 -6.17
CA MET A 167 -0.27 13.80 -6.41
C MET A 167 -0.19 15.18 -5.74
N LEU A 168 -1.27 15.98 -5.75
CA LEU A 168 -1.28 17.26 -5.05
C LEU A 168 -1.11 17.10 -3.53
N LEU A 169 -1.66 16.03 -2.96
CA LEU A 169 -1.52 15.71 -1.54
C LEU A 169 -0.10 15.24 -1.15
N THR A 170 0.81 15.02 -2.12
CA THR A 170 2.23 14.75 -1.84
C THR A 170 3.10 16.00 -1.71
N ILE A 171 2.56 17.19 -1.97
CA ILE A 171 3.34 18.44 -1.87
C ILE A 171 4.01 18.59 -0.49
N PRO A 172 3.37 18.25 0.63
CA PRO A 172 4.02 18.26 1.93
C PRO A 172 5.26 17.36 2.02
N ASP A 173 5.27 16.23 1.33
CA ASP A 173 6.42 15.32 1.32
C ASP A 173 7.63 15.95 0.62
N LEU A 174 7.40 16.70 -0.45
CA LEU A 174 8.46 17.45 -1.16
C LEU A 174 9.12 18.50 -0.26
N VAL A 175 8.36 19.09 0.65
CA VAL A 175 8.82 20.19 1.51
C VAL A 175 9.45 19.66 2.81
N PHE A 176 8.81 18.69 3.43
CA PHE A 176 9.11 18.28 4.81
C PHE A 176 9.87 16.96 4.91
N ALA A 177 9.83 16.06 3.91
CA ALA A 177 10.60 14.83 3.97
C ALA A 177 12.10 15.11 3.84
N LYS A 178 12.86 14.76 4.87
CA LYS A 178 14.29 15.01 4.98
C LYS A 178 15.00 13.85 5.66
N VAL A 179 16.30 13.74 5.42
CA VAL A 179 17.18 12.87 6.18
C VAL A 179 17.76 13.69 7.32
N GLN A 180 17.58 13.22 8.55
CA GLN A 180 18.12 13.80 9.76
C GLN A 180 19.12 12.84 10.40
N ASN A 181 20.29 13.39 10.79
CA ASN A 181 21.26 12.67 11.61
C ASN A 181 20.89 12.86 13.08
N THR A 182 20.66 11.75 13.79
CA THR A 182 20.32 11.77 15.24
C THR A 182 21.53 11.56 16.13
N GLY A 183 22.76 11.68 15.58
CA GLY A 183 23.99 11.32 16.29
C GLY A 183 24.25 9.82 16.34
N ALA A 184 23.23 9.00 16.47
CA ALA A 184 23.34 7.52 16.46
C ALA A 184 23.11 6.93 15.05
N ARG A 185 22.22 7.50 14.25
CA ARG A 185 21.88 7.02 12.89
C ARG A 185 21.22 8.12 12.07
N ASP A 186 21.25 7.96 10.75
CA ASP A 186 20.42 8.74 9.83
C ASP A 186 19.02 8.15 9.76
N ILE A 187 17.99 8.98 9.81
CA ILE A 187 16.59 8.60 9.68
C ILE A 187 15.92 9.42 8.56
N CYS A 188 14.97 8.81 7.87
CA CYS A 188 14.14 9.50 6.88
C CYS A 188 12.79 9.81 7.48
N ASP A 189 12.51 11.08 7.77
CA ASP A 189 11.24 11.49 8.35
C ASP A 189 10.79 12.88 7.83
N ARG A 190 9.55 13.27 8.18
CA ARG A 190 9.02 14.61 7.95
C ARG A 190 9.45 15.53 9.07
N ILE A 191 10.30 16.51 8.75
CA ILE A 191 10.84 17.48 9.70
C ILE A 191 10.15 18.80 9.47
N TYR A 192 9.42 19.25 10.49
CA TYR A 192 8.69 20.50 10.46
C TYR A 192 9.51 21.63 11.12
N PRO A 193 9.21 22.92 10.80
CA PRO A 193 9.83 24.06 11.49
C PRO A 193 9.59 23.98 12.99
N HIS A 194 10.63 24.22 13.80
CA HIS A 194 10.61 24.03 15.26
C HIS A 194 9.44 24.78 15.94
N GLU A 195 9.23 26.05 15.58
CA GLU A 195 8.16 26.88 16.18
C GLU A 195 6.73 26.41 15.85
N ALA A 196 6.54 25.65 14.75
CA ALA A 196 5.24 25.21 14.27
C ALA A 196 5.14 23.67 14.16
N ASN A 197 6.07 22.94 14.75
CA ASN A 197 6.17 21.48 14.63
C ASN A 197 4.86 20.80 15.04
N MET A 198 4.36 21.10 16.24
CA MET A 198 3.11 20.52 16.76
C MET A 198 1.90 20.82 15.86
N VAL A 199 1.81 22.04 15.33
CA VAL A 199 0.71 22.46 14.46
C VAL A 199 0.74 21.69 13.14
N TRP A 200 1.90 21.60 12.47
CA TRP A 200 2.02 20.87 11.21
C TRP A 200 1.77 19.38 11.37
N LYS A 201 2.25 18.78 12.47
CA LYS A 201 1.93 17.38 12.78
C LYS A 201 0.43 17.16 12.93
N ALA A 202 -0.23 17.98 13.72
CA ALA A 202 -1.67 17.89 13.93
C ALA A 202 -2.42 18.07 12.59
N VAL A 203 -2.07 19.08 11.78
CA VAL A 203 -2.68 19.32 10.46
C VAL A 203 -2.57 18.09 9.55
N PHE A 204 -1.38 17.48 9.42
CA PHE A 204 -1.22 16.33 8.52
C PHE A 204 -1.85 15.05 9.07
N ARG A 205 -1.88 14.86 10.38
CA ARG A 205 -2.62 13.76 11.02
C ARG A 205 -4.13 13.90 10.81
N PHE A 206 -4.68 15.07 10.99
CA PHE A 206 -6.09 15.34 10.70
C PHE A 206 -6.40 15.24 9.21
N GLN A 207 -5.52 15.72 8.31
CA GLN A 207 -5.65 15.52 6.88
C GLN A 207 -5.71 14.03 6.53
N HIS A 208 -4.83 13.22 7.10
CA HIS A 208 -4.81 11.77 6.90
C HIS A 208 -6.14 11.13 7.35
N ILE A 209 -6.63 11.46 8.53
CA ILE A 209 -7.88 10.91 9.07
C ILE A 209 -9.08 11.39 8.26
N LEU A 210 -9.18 12.68 7.99
CA LEU A 210 -10.37 13.27 7.34
C LEU A 210 -10.41 12.93 5.85
N VAL A 211 -9.33 13.21 5.11
CA VAL A 211 -9.28 13.05 3.65
C VAL A 211 -8.94 11.61 3.25
N GLY A 212 -8.10 10.92 4.02
CA GLY A 212 -7.70 9.54 3.75
C GLY A 212 -8.70 8.49 4.26
N PHE A 213 -9.58 8.83 5.20
CA PHE A 213 -10.47 7.84 5.81
C PHE A 213 -11.93 8.30 5.93
N VAL A 214 -12.23 9.40 6.64
CA VAL A 214 -13.60 9.79 7.01
C VAL A 214 -14.43 10.20 5.79
N LEU A 215 -13.95 11.16 5.00
CA LEU A 215 -14.72 11.70 3.85
C LEU A 215 -15.01 10.64 2.78
N PRO A 216 -14.02 9.86 2.30
CA PRO A 216 -14.30 8.78 1.36
C PRO A 216 -15.20 7.70 1.97
N GLY A 217 -15.02 7.41 3.26
CA GLY A 217 -15.85 6.46 4.00
C GLY A 217 -17.31 6.84 4.04
N LEU A 218 -17.62 8.10 4.28
CA LEU A 218 -18.99 8.62 4.24
C LEU A 218 -19.61 8.49 2.83
N VAL A 219 -18.86 8.84 1.78
CA VAL A 219 -19.33 8.67 0.38
C VAL A 219 -19.65 7.21 0.10
N ILE A 220 -18.77 6.30 0.47
CA ILE A 220 -18.94 4.87 0.29
C ILE A 220 -20.16 4.37 1.07
N LEU A 221 -20.29 4.73 2.34
CA LEU A 221 -21.40 4.34 3.20
C LEU A 221 -22.75 4.78 2.61
N VAL A 222 -22.88 6.04 2.21
CA VAL A 222 -24.11 6.58 1.59
C VAL A 222 -24.44 5.81 0.31
N CYS A 223 -23.45 5.59 -0.58
CA CYS A 223 -23.67 4.84 -1.81
C CYS A 223 -24.23 3.44 -1.52
N TYR A 224 -23.65 2.70 -0.58
CA TYR A 224 -24.10 1.33 -0.27
C TYR A 224 -25.42 1.29 0.47
N CYS A 225 -25.71 2.21 1.39
CA CYS A 225 -27.02 2.31 2.02
C CYS A 225 -28.13 2.46 0.97
N ILE A 226 -27.94 3.36 -0.01
CA ILE A 226 -28.93 3.57 -1.07
C ILE A 226 -29.04 2.33 -1.99
N ILE A 227 -27.91 1.72 -2.38
CA ILE A 227 -27.91 0.50 -3.21
C ILE A 227 -28.65 -0.63 -2.52
N ILE A 228 -28.37 -0.89 -1.26
CA ILE A 228 -29.00 -1.97 -0.47
C ILE A 228 -30.50 -1.71 -0.35
N SER A 229 -30.90 -0.49 -0.02
CA SER A 229 -32.29 -0.08 0.07
C SER A 229 -33.07 -0.27 -1.25
N LYS A 230 -32.41 0.01 -2.40
CA LYS A 230 -33.01 -0.21 -3.73
C LYS A 230 -33.13 -1.70 -4.08
N LEU A 231 -32.10 -2.50 -3.72
CA LEU A 231 -32.09 -3.94 -4.00
C LEU A 231 -33.02 -4.74 -3.08
N SER A 232 -33.32 -4.28 -1.87
CA SER A 232 -34.26 -4.92 -0.96
C SER A 232 -35.70 -4.82 -1.46
N LYS A 233 -36.03 -3.72 -2.16
CA LYS A 233 -37.37 -3.45 -2.74
C LYS A 233 -37.58 -4.07 -4.13
N GLY A 234 -36.56 -4.72 -4.73
CA GLY A 234 -36.58 -5.24 -6.09
C GLY A 234 -36.94 -6.72 -6.19
N SER A 235 -37.51 -7.14 -7.34
CA SER A 235 -37.91 -8.51 -7.68
C SER A 235 -36.74 -9.51 -7.74
N LYS A 236 -37.06 -10.83 -7.63
CA LYS A 236 -36.14 -11.99 -7.52
C LYS A 236 -35.07 -12.16 -8.65
N GLY A 237 -35.14 -11.40 -9.77
CA GLY A 237 -34.22 -11.55 -10.93
C GLY A 237 -32.82 -10.91 -10.78
N GLN A 238 -32.41 -10.37 -9.62
CA GLN A 238 -31.19 -9.57 -9.46
C GLN A 238 -29.97 -10.32 -8.88
N SER A 239 -29.93 -11.65 -8.96
CA SER A 239 -28.89 -12.47 -8.31
C SER A 239 -27.44 -12.15 -8.76
N LEU A 240 -27.24 -11.89 -10.06
CA LEU A 240 -25.93 -11.53 -10.62
C LEU A 240 -25.43 -10.16 -10.14
N LYS A 241 -26.36 -9.17 -10.02
CA LYS A 241 -26.02 -7.85 -9.49
C LYS A 241 -25.63 -7.94 -8.02
N ARG A 242 -26.32 -8.76 -7.22
CA ARG A 242 -25.98 -9.02 -5.82
C ARG A 242 -24.60 -9.66 -5.62
N LYS A 243 -24.21 -10.61 -6.49
CA LYS A 243 -22.86 -11.24 -6.41
C LYS A 243 -21.73 -10.23 -6.68
N ALA A 244 -21.87 -9.40 -7.72
CA ALA A 244 -20.89 -8.36 -8.04
C ALA A 244 -20.79 -7.31 -6.91
N LEU A 245 -21.92 -6.94 -6.33
CA LEU A 245 -21.99 -6.02 -5.20
C LEU A 245 -21.30 -6.58 -3.95
N LYS A 246 -21.53 -7.87 -3.64
CA LYS A 246 -20.91 -8.55 -2.50
C LYS A 246 -19.38 -8.43 -2.53
N THR A 247 -18.75 -8.69 -3.67
CA THR A 247 -17.28 -8.57 -3.82
C THR A 247 -16.79 -7.15 -3.51
N THR A 248 -17.49 -6.13 -3.99
CA THR A 248 -17.07 -4.74 -3.77
C THR A 248 -17.29 -4.32 -2.31
N ILE A 249 -18.38 -4.75 -1.68
CA ILE A 249 -18.62 -4.51 -0.25
C ILE A 249 -17.50 -5.13 0.60
N ILE A 250 -17.11 -6.37 0.30
CA ILE A 250 -16.04 -7.05 1.06
C ILE A 250 -14.71 -6.28 0.92
N LEU A 251 -14.35 -5.83 -0.29
CA LEU A 251 -13.15 -5.02 -0.51
C LEU A 251 -13.14 -3.75 0.33
N VAL A 252 -14.26 -3.04 0.35
CA VAL A 252 -14.42 -1.81 1.13
C VAL A 252 -14.33 -2.10 2.63
N LEU A 253 -15.03 -3.13 3.10
CA LEU A 253 -14.97 -3.51 4.50
C LEU A 253 -13.56 -3.91 4.93
N CYS A 254 -12.84 -4.68 4.11
CA CYS A 254 -11.45 -5.03 4.39
C CYS A 254 -10.56 -3.78 4.49
N PHE A 255 -10.72 -2.81 3.59
CA PHE A 255 -9.98 -1.56 3.66
C PHE A 255 -10.25 -0.83 4.99
N PHE A 256 -11.51 -0.64 5.36
CA PHE A 256 -11.85 0.05 6.61
C PHE A 256 -11.41 -0.70 7.86
N VAL A 257 -11.52 -2.03 7.89
CA VAL A 257 -11.05 -2.85 9.02
C VAL A 257 -9.53 -2.73 9.19
N CYS A 258 -8.77 -2.63 8.10
CA CYS A 258 -7.32 -2.44 8.17
C CYS A 258 -6.92 -1.04 8.63
N TRP A 259 -7.62 0.01 8.20
CA TRP A 259 -7.22 1.40 8.46
C TRP A 259 -7.82 1.99 9.74
N LEU A 260 -9.02 1.56 10.16
CA LEU A 260 -9.71 2.12 11.34
C LEU A 260 -8.88 2.05 12.63
N PRO A 261 -8.24 0.91 12.98
CA PRO A 261 -7.45 0.83 14.20
C PRO A 261 -6.26 1.79 14.22
N TYR A 262 -5.61 1.97 13.06
CA TYR A 262 -4.50 2.91 12.88
C TYR A 262 -4.98 4.36 13.00
N CYS A 263 -6.05 4.73 12.29
CA CYS A 263 -6.63 6.07 12.36
C CYS A 263 -7.08 6.42 13.80
N ALA A 264 -7.65 5.45 14.52
CA ALA A 264 -8.01 5.64 15.92
C ALA A 264 -6.77 5.89 16.81
N GLY A 265 -5.71 5.11 16.61
CA GLY A 265 -4.44 5.27 17.31
C GLY A 265 -3.83 6.65 17.11
N ILE A 266 -3.65 7.09 15.86
CA ILE A 266 -3.09 8.42 15.56
C ILE A 266 -3.99 9.57 16.01
N LEU A 267 -5.31 9.37 16.07
CA LEU A 267 -6.21 10.36 16.63
C LEU A 267 -5.96 10.55 18.14
N VAL A 268 -5.93 9.45 18.90
CA VAL A 268 -5.67 9.48 20.34
C VAL A 268 -4.30 10.10 20.61
N ASP A 269 -3.26 9.68 19.89
CA ASP A 269 -1.91 10.21 20.02
C ASP A 269 -1.85 11.71 19.69
N THR A 270 -2.63 12.17 18.71
CA THR A 270 -2.73 13.61 18.41
C THR A 270 -3.42 14.38 19.53
N LEU A 271 -4.45 13.81 20.16
CA LEU A 271 -5.13 14.45 21.30
C LEU A 271 -4.22 14.53 22.53
N VAL A 272 -3.40 13.51 22.76
CA VAL A 272 -2.36 13.52 23.82
C VAL A 272 -1.30 14.60 23.50
N MET A 273 -0.77 14.61 22.27
CA MET A 273 0.21 15.60 21.82
C MET A 273 -0.30 17.06 21.99
N LEU A 274 -1.60 17.28 21.76
CA LEU A 274 -2.24 18.59 21.92
C LEU A 274 -2.64 18.90 23.37
N ASN A 275 -2.29 18.08 24.35
CA ASN A 275 -2.65 18.19 25.77
C ASN A 275 -4.19 18.22 26.00
N LEU A 276 -4.99 17.66 25.10
CA LEU A 276 -6.44 17.53 25.26
C LEU A 276 -6.81 16.28 26.05
N VAL A 277 -5.92 15.30 26.12
CA VAL A 277 -6.02 14.08 26.90
C VAL A 277 -4.72 13.93 27.69
N SER A 278 -4.81 13.79 29.01
CA SER A 278 -3.64 13.47 29.83
C SER A 278 -3.29 11.99 29.67
N ALA A 279 -2.03 11.70 29.38
CA ALA A 279 -1.54 10.35 29.28
C ALA A 279 -0.39 10.13 30.26
N GLY A 280 -0.42 9.04 31.01
CA GLY A 280 0.74 8.58 31.76
C GLY A 280 1.63 7.69 30.87
N CYS A 281 2.87 7.45 31.29
CA CYS A 281 3.87 6.69 30.57
C CYS A 281 3.38 5.31 30.07
N TYR A 282 2.57 4.62 30.84
CA TYR A 282 1.99 3.32 30.45
C TYR A 282 1.08 3.44 29.20
N LEU A 283 0.25 4.50 29.17
CA LEU A 283 -0.66 4.75 28.03
C LEU A 283 0.14 5.13 26.78
N GLU A 284 1.13 6.01 26.90
CA GLU A 284 1.96 6.44 25.76
C GLU A 284 2.73 5.27 25.15
N ARG A 285 3.34 4.42 25.98
CA ARG A 285 4.01 3.20 25.52
C ARG A 285 3.05 2.24 24.80
N GLY A 286 1.89 1.98 25.40
CA GLY A 286 0.86 1.13 24.82
C GLY A 286 0.31 1.68 23.50
N LEU A 287 0.13 3.01 23.42
CA LEU A 287 -0.35 3.70 22.24
C LEU A 287 0.66 3.63 21.09
N GLN A 288 1.95 3.80 21.37
CA GLN A 288 2.98 3.64 20.36
C GLN A 288 3.01 2.21 19.80
N GLN A 289 2.99 1.18 20.66
CA GLN A 289 2.91 -0.21 20.21
C GLN A 289 1.66 -0.48 19.38
N TRP A 290 0.52 0.05 19.80
CA TRP A 290 -0.75 -0.04 19.06
C TRP A 290 -0.61 0.54 17.65
N ILE A 291 -0.07 1.74 17.53
CA ILE A 291 0.10 2.42 16.25
C ILE A 291 1.01 1.58 15.32
N PHE A 292 2.14 1.04 15.80
CA PHE A 292 3.03 0.19 15.00
C PHE A 292 2.34 -1.06 14.45
N ILE A 293 1.62 -1.76 15.30
CA ILE A 293 0.94 -3.00 14.90
C ILE A 293 -0.18 -2.68 13.90
N THR A 294 -0.92 -1.62 14.16
CA THR A 294 -2.05 -1.23 13.30
C THR A 294 -1.63 -0.57 12.00
N GLU A 295 -0.45 0.09 11.96
CA GLU A 295 0.18 0.56 10.72
C GLU A 295 0.54 -0.63 9.82
N ALA A 296 1.17 -1.66 10.37
CA ALA A 296 1.47 -2.87 9.64
C ALA A 296 0.20 -3.55 9.10
N LEU A 297 -0.89 -3.57 9.89
CA LEU A 297 -2.20 -4.05 9.44
C LEU A 297 -2.77 -3.16 8.32
N ALA A 298 -2.63 -1.83 8.43
CA ALA A 298 -3.06 -0.91 7.38
C ALA A 298 -2.30 -1.18 6.06
N TYR A 299 -1.00 -1.42 6.11
CA TYR A 299 -0.20 -1.75 4.91
C TYR A 299 -0.58 -3.10 4.29
N PHE A 300 -1.01 -4.05 5.10
CA PHE A 300 -1.44 -5.37 4.63
C PHE A 300 -2.66 -5.30 3.70
N HIS A 301 -3.46 -4.22 3.71
CA HIS A 301 -4.58 -4.04 2.78
C HIS A 301 -4.17 -4.20 1.31
N CYS A 302 -2.96 -3.78 0.91
CA CYS A 302 -2.43 -3.93 -0.44
C CYS A 302 -2.38 -5.39 -0.90
N CYS A 303 -2.16 -6.34 0.02
CA CYS A 303 -2.16 -7.77 -0.27
C CYS A 303 -3.57 -8.36 -0.36
N LEU A 304 -4.55 -7.76 0.33
CA LEU A 304 -5.93 -8.28 0.35
C LEU A 304 -6.64 -8.10 -0.98
N ASN A 305 -6.36 -7.04 -1.72
CA ASN A 305 -7.00 -6.75 -3.00
C ASN A 305 -6.89 -7.91 -4.00
N PRO A 306 -5.68 -8.43 -4.34
CA PRO A 306 -5.53 -9.58 -5.23
C PRO A 306 -6.15 -10.86 -4.69
N ILE A 307 -6.02 -11.10 -3.38
CA ILE A 307 -6.58 -12.27 -2.71
C ILE A 307 -8.10 -12.30 -2.89
N LEU A 308 -8.77 -11.19 -2.62
CA LEU A 308 -10.22 -11.08 -2.78
C LEU A 308 -10.67 -11.22 -4.24
N TYR A 309 -9.86 -10.72 -5.21
CA TYR A 309 -10.15 -10.94 -6.63
C TYR A 309 -10.02 -12.41 -7.04
N ALA A 310 -9.05 -13.13 -6.49
CA ALA A 310 -8.84 -14.55 -6.77
C ALA A 310 -9.99 -15.42 -6.22
N PHE A 311 -10.43 -15.16 -4.98
CA PHE A 311 -11.48 -15.95 -4.34
C PHE A 311 -12.90 -15.56 -4.75
N LEU A 312 -13.17 -14.27 -4.93
CA LEU A 312 -14.53 -13.77 -5.20
C LEU A 312 -14.79 -13.51 -6.69
N GLY A 313 -13.75 -13.36 -7.49
CA GLY A 313 -13.81 -13.00 -8.91
C GLY A 313 -13.79 -14.22 -9.83
N VAL A 314 -14.93 -14.89 -10.08
CA VAL A 314 -15.03 -16.07 -10.98
C VAL A 314 -14.40 -15.81 -12.35
N ARG A 315 -14.51 -14.61 -12.90
CA ARG A 315 -13.88 -14.22 -14.18
C ARG A 315 -12.37 -14.11 -14.06
N PHE A 316 -11.87 -13.52 -12.99
CA PHE A 316 -10.45 -13.36 -12.73
C PHE A 316 -9.77 -14.72 -12.55
N SER A 317 -10.35 -15.62 -11.77
CA SER A 317 -9.82 -16.99 -11.56
C SER A 317 -9.70 -17.79 -12.88
N LYS A 318 -10.69 -17.69 -13.78
CA LYS A 318 -10.62 -18.32 -15.11
C LYS A 318 -9.53 -17.68 -15.98
N SER A 319 -9.42 -16.38 -16.00
CA SER A 319 -8.40 -15.64 -16.78
C SER A 319 -7.00 -15.88 -16.26
N ALA A 320 -6.81 -15.93 -14.94
CA ALA A 320 -5.52 -16.23 -14.31
C ALA A 320 -5.04 -17.64 -14.67
N ARG A 321 -5.91 -18.65 -14.61
CA ARG A 321 -5.59 -20.02 -15.03
C ARG A 321 -5.21 -20.08 -16.52
N SER A 322 -5.92 -19.35 -17.38
CA SER A 322 -5.61 -19.28 -18.82
C SER A 322 -4.25 -18.60 -19.06
N ALA A 323 -3.96 -17.49 -18.39
CA ALA A 323 -2.68 -16.80 -18.51
C ALA A 323 -1.51 -17.67 -18.04
N LEU A 324 -1.64 -18.34 -16.90
CA LEU A 324 -0.64 -19.27 -16.37
C LEU A 324 -0.40 -20.46 -17.30
N SER A 325 -1.45 -21.01 -17.92
CA SER A 325 -1.32 -22.11 -18.88
C SER A 325 -0.62 -21.69 -20.18
N ILE A 326 -0.83 -20.47 -20.65
CA ILE A 326 -0.13 -19.90 -21.82
C ILE A 326 1.35 -19.69 -21.51
N THR A 327 1.67 -19.15 -20.34
CA THR A 327 3.06 -18.93 -19.90
C THR A 327 3.81 -20.25 -19.76
N SER A 328 3.17 -21.28 -19.17
CA SER A 328 3.72 -22.63 -19.06
C SER A 328 4.00 -23.26 -20.44
N ARG A 329 3.07 -23.13 -21.39
CA ARG A 329 3.26 -23.61 -22.78
C ARG A 329 4.36 -22.87 -23.54
N SER A 330 4.48 -21.54 -23.34
CA SER A 330 5.57 -20.74 -23.92
C SER A 330 6.93 -21.16 -23.36
N SER A 331 7.02 -21.37 -22.04
CA SER A 331 8.24 -21.82 -21.37
C SER A 331 8.68 -23.21 -21.86
N GLN A 332 7.72 -24.15 -22.00
CA GLN A 332 8.01 -25.47 -22.56
C GLN A 332 8.49 -25.40 -24.02
N LYS A 333 7.86 -24.58 -24.85
CA LYS A 333 8.31 -24.39 -26.26
C LYS A 333 9.71 -23.77 -26.33
N PHE A 334 10.05 -22.86 -25.43
CA PHE A 334 11.39 -22.26 -25.36
C PHE A 334 12.45 -23.29 -24.94
N LEU A 335 12.15 -24.13 -23.95
CA LEU A 335 13.03 -25.19 -23.46
C LEU A 335 13.23 -26.31 -24.52
N THR A 336 12.16 -26.69 -25.21
CA THR A 336 12.26 -27.68 -26.31
C THR A 336 13.04 -27.14 -27.52
N LYS A 337 12.89 -25.86 -27.86
CA LYS A 337 13.67 -25.20 -28.92
C LYS A 337 15.16 -25.10 -28.55
N LYS A 338 15.48 -24.81 -27.29
CA LYS A 338 16.87 -24.77 -26.80
C LYS A 338 17.51 -26.17 -26.78
N ARG A 339 16.74 -27.20 -26.47
CA ARG A 339 17.20 -28.60 -26.48
C ARG A 339 17.41 -29.14 -27.91
N GLY A 340 16.56 -28.74 -28.87
CA GLY A 340 16.71 -29.07 -30.29
C GLY A 340 17.93 -28.39 -30.92
N HIS A 341 18.30 -27.18 -30.48
CA HIS A 341 19.49 -26.48 -30.99
C HIS A 341 20.80 -27.01 -30.41
N MET A 342 20.78 -27.58 -29.22
CA MET A 342 21.95 -28.27 -28.64
C MET A 342 22.19 -29.67 -29.25
N SER A 343 21.15 -30.34 -29.76
CA SER A 343 21.35 -31.65 -30.41
C SER A 343 21.76 -31.54 -31.88
N SER A 344 21.53 -30.40 -32.57
CA SER A 344 21.99 -30.17 -33.94
C SER A 344 23.45 -29.69 -34.03
N VAL A 345 24.02 -29.16 -32.96
CA VAL A 345 25.44 -28.75 -32.94
C VAL A 345 26.39 -29.91 -32.67
N SER A 346 25.91 -31.02 -32.11
CA SER A 346 26.73 -32.22 -31.84
C SER A 346 26.80 -33.23 -33.02
N THR A 347 26.07 -33.01 -34.13
CA THR A 347 26.04 -33.93 -35.29
C THR A 347 26.85 -33.44 -36.49
N GLU A 348 27.40 -32.22 -36.47
CA GLU A 348 28.23 -31.67 -37.55
C GLU A 348 29.75 -31.86 -37.38
N SER A 349 30.22 -32.56 -36.35
CA SER A 349 31.65 -32.72 -36.05
C SER A 349 32.23 -34.08 -36.43
N GLU A 350 31.49 -35.00 -37.11
CA GLU A 350 31.96 -36.35 -37.39
C GLU A 350 31.90 -36.78 -38.89
N SER A 351 31.95 -35.85 -39.83
CA SER A 351 31.98 -36.23 -41.28
C SER A 351 33.06 -35.50 -42.06
N SER A 352 34.32 -35.71 -41.72
CA SER A 352 35.43 -35.36 -42.63
C SER A 352 36.70 -36.14 -42.30
N SER A 353 36.70 -37.42 -42.60
CA SER A 353 37.92 -38.16 -42.92
C SER A 353 37.56 -39.53 -43.52
N VAL A 354 37.52 -39.66 -44.82
CA VAL A 354 37.96 -40.80 -45.64
C VAL A 354 37.73 -40.45 -47.10
N LEU A 355 38.76 -40.07 -47.81
CA LEU A 355 38.98 -40.49 -49.18
C LEU A 355 40.44 -40.34 -49.56
N SER A 356 41.11 -41.46 -49.61
CA SER A 356 42.42 -41.63 -50.20
C SER A 356 42.38 -42.74 -51.21
N THR A 357 42.97 -42.45 -52.41
CA THR A 357 43.63 -43.33 -53.33
C THR A 357 42.80 -44.36 -54.10
N HIS A 358 42.79 -44.18 -55.43
CA HIS A 358 43.48 -45.03 -56.39
C HIS A 358 43.33 -44.50 -57.82
N ALA A 359 44.50 -44.24 -58.45
CA ALA A 359 44.71 -44.29 -59.91
C ALA A 359 44.93 -45.75 -60.36
N PRO A 360 44.89 -46.10 -61.65
CA PRO A 360 45.92 -45.67 -62.64
C PRO A 360 45.38 -44.82 -63.77
#